data_9801dd6fdba9689e0d0c54c9e2ab008c
#
_entry.id   9801dd6fdba9689e0d0c54c9e2ab008c
#
_cell.length_a   1.000
_cell.length_b   1.000
_cell.length_c   1.000
_cell.angle_alpha   90.00
_cell.angle_beta   90.00
_cell.angle_gamma   90.00
#
_symmetry.space_group_name_H-M   'P 1'
#
loop_
_entity.id
_entity.type
_entity.pdbx_description
1 polymer ?
#
loop_
_entity_poly.entity_id
_entity_poly.type
_entity_poly.pdbx_seq_one_letter_code
_entity_poly.pdbx_strand_id
1 'polypeptide(L)'
;MRLFSQKILFCTSILVINLGILMTFIVYPNMYCKQFTIFAFYREPDTVPCMVFRYSLIVYFSIVVIILIMTFVSSYYIKFYNMDNPNYTLPFTQRRKNIAVFVPVYSESKESLYNTIKSVVDSDYPKSSKMLIIVVDGVKQGLGNDDFSSEYAKQILNAMQNISIDSNYEIYIGSYKGVEYLLLIKNVNKGKKDSFLVLQKLLYYSYDYTINDADSIHLDLRCRDSEFEKFKNIKQLVSNIELNKIEYIMMLDTDTRVDNKAITCLVDYLDINIKTLAVCGETSISNKDSNILTSAQYFEYFVTHYTLKAFESIYGNVLVLSGCFTLYRTSILINKQLINLYEDEDSDNIYTANISKLGEDRFLTNLLLKFYPKFDAKYIKNAICYTDAPNDIKTFLCQRRRWTNSLIFCHLWLLLNTPKYNLFKRFRFIFIIVFELWIVLCMPMLLTIGYYYMILFIYNSISYNIVDVFGIIQTIILFVFSTIIAIVLNHFDMIYYSITFTFSVPLFSIIVPIYSIYFCDYIVWGNTRKTIKN
;
A
#
# COMPACT_ATOMS: atom_id res chain seq x y z
N MET A 1 23.33 -13.45 14.53
CA MET A 1 22.79 -14.10 15.74
C MET A 1 21.60 -13.33 16.32
N ARG A 2 21.67 -12.02 16.55
CA ARG A 2 20.58 -11.19 17.13
C ARG A 2 19.29 -11.19 16.30
N LEU A 3 19.35 -11.01 14.97
CA LEU A 3 18.19 -11.07 14.09
C LEU A 3 17.50 -12.43 14.11
N PHE A 4 18.28 -13.51 14.16
CA PHE A 4 17.75 -14.88 14.23
C PHE A 4 16.99 -15.15 15.53
N SER A 5 17.50 -14.71 16.68
CA SER A 5 16.80 -14.86 17.97
C SER A 5 15.50 -14.03 18.02
N GLN A 6 15.51 -12.83 17.46
CA GLN A 6 14.30 -11.99 17.34
C GLN A 6 13.25 -12.62 16.42
N LYS A 7 13.67 -13.24 15.30
CA LYS A 7 12.79 -14.01 14.42
C LYS A 7 12.12 -15.16 15.18
N ILE A 8 12.91 -15.97 15.91
CA ILE A 8 12.34 -17.09 16.68
C ILE A 8 11.29 -16.58 17.65
N LEU A 9 11.57 -15.53 18.43
CA LEU A 9 10.64 -14.96 19.37
C LEU A 9 9.34 -14.49 18.67
N PHE A 10 9.45 -13.79 17.57
CA PHE A 10 8.32 -13.30 16.79
C PHE A 10 7.48 -14.44 16.22
N CYS A 11 8.09 -15.40 15.51
CA CYS A 11 7.40 -16.56 14.96
C CYS A 11 6.74 -17.42 16.05
N THR A 12 7.42 -17.62 17.19
CA THR A 12 6.87 -18.38 18.32
C THR A 12 5.66 -17.69 18.93
N SER A 13 5.71 -16.36 19.08
CA SER A 13 4.55 -15.58 19.58
C SER A 13 3.32 -15.73 18.69
N ILE A 14 3.50 -15.65 17.37
CA ILE A 14 2.40 -15.84 16.41
C ILE A 14 1.90 -17.29 16.46
N LEU A 15 2.79 -18.26 16.54
CA LEU A 15 2.43 -19.68 16.65
C LEU A 15 1.59 -19.94 17.91
N VAL A 16 1.96 -19.38 19.06
CA VAL A 16 1.22 -19.52 20.31
C VAL A 16 -0.20 -18.94 20.18
N ILE A 17 -0.34 -17.77 19.57
CA ILE A 17 -1.65 -17.15 19.30
C ILE A 17 -2.51 -18.08 18.44
N ASN A 18 -1.96 -18.58 17.33
CA ASN A 18 -2.70 -19.44 16.39
C ASN A 18 -3.01 -20.82 17.00
N LEU A 19 -2.12 -21.39 17.82
CA LEU A 19 -2.42 -22.60 18.59
C LEU A 19 -3.53 -22.35 19.62
N GLY A 20 -3.54 -21.20 20.27
CA GLY A 20 -4.65 -20.80 21.17
C GLY A 20 -5.99 -20.76 20.42
N ILE A 21 -6.02 -20.19 19.21
CA ILE A 21 -7.21 -20.18 18.34
C ILE A 21 -7.63 -21.62 17.99
N LEU A 22 -6.69 -22.46 17.56
CA LEU A 22 -6.95 -23.86 17.22
C LEU A 22 -7.54 -24.63 18.41
N MET A 23 -6.93 -24.49 19.60
CA MET A 23 -7.39 -25.11 20.82
C MET A 23 -8.82 -24.68 21.18
N THR A 24 -9.11 -23.37 21.05
CA THR A 24 -10.42 -22.81 21.35
C THR A 24 -11.50 -23.30 20.38
N PHE A 25 -11.21 -23.35 19.08
CA PHE A 25 -12.22 -23.60 18.06
C PHE A 25 -12.35 -25.07 17.61
N ILE A 26 -11.35 -25.92 17.86
CA ILE A 26 -11.40 -27.33 17.47
C ILE A 26 -11.32 -28.25 18.69
N VAL A 27 -10.31 -28.08 19.55
CA VAL A 27 -10.05 -29.04 20.62
C VAL A 27 -11.10 -28.93 21.74
N TYR A 28 -11.35 -27.70 22.18
CA TYR A 28 -12.30 -27.45 23.26
C TYR A 28 -13.73 -27.94 22.96
N PRO A 29 -14.34 -27.63 21.77
CA PRO A 29 -15.65 -28.16 21.43
C PRO A 29 -15.70 -29.68 21.37
N ASN A 30 -14.68 -30.33 20.79
CA ASN A 30 -14.62 -31.78 20.69
C ASN A 30 -14.49 -32.47 22.06
N MET A 31 -13.91 -31.81 23.07
CA MET A 31 -13.78 -32.33 24.41
C MET A 31 -15.05 -32.17 25.29
N TYR A 32 -15.73 -31.02 25.13
CA TYR A 32 -16.78 -30.60 26.05
C TYR A 32 -18.19 -30.57 25.45
N CYS A 33 -18.33 -30.61 24.12
CA CYS A 33 -19.62 -30.59 23.42
C CYS A 33 -19.86 -31.93 22.73
N LYS A 34 -20.80 -32.73 23.22
CA LYS A 34 -21.08 -34.11 22.75
C LYS A 34 -21.56 -34.20 21.29
N GLN A 35 -22.18 -33.17 20.77
CA GLN A 35 -22.52 -32.99 19.34
C GLN A 35 -22.40 -31.52 18.99
N PHE A 36 -21.40 -31.18 18.18
CA PHE A 36 -21.18 -29.80 17.82
C PHE A 36 -22.02 -29.41 16.61
N THR A 37 -23.22 -28.95 16.86
CA THR A 37 -24.00 -28.12 15.96
C THR A 37 -24.24 -26.80 16.67
N ILE A 38 -23.69 -25.69 16.14
CA ILE A 38 -23.75 -24.36 16.80
C ILE A 38 -25.18 -23.89 17.03
N PHE A 39 -26.14 -24.38 16.26
CA PHE A 39 -27.54 -24.03 16.31
C PHE A 39 -28.50 -25.21 16.53
N ALA A 40 -28.03 -26.38 16.95
CA ALA A 40 -28.93 -27.43 17.40
C ALA A 40 -29.50 -27.04 18.78
N PHE A 41 -30.57 -26.27 18.75
CA PHE A 41 -31.34 -25.88 19.93
C PHE A 41 -32.14 -27.06 20.56
N TYR A 42 -32.05 -28.24 19.99
CA TYR A 42 -32.83 -29.40 20.42
C TYR A 42 -31.94 -30.64 20.58
N ARG A 43 -31.60 -30.96 21.77
CA ARG A 43 -31.38 -32.27 22.46
C ARG A 43 -30.26 -32.19 23.50
N GLU A 44 -30.64 -32.43 24.73
CA GLU A 44 -29.87 -32.50 25.97
C GLU A 44 -29.28 -31.19 26.51
N PRO A 45 -29.35 -30.95 27.82
CA PRO A 45 -28.76 -29.75 28.42
C PRO A 45 -27.26 -29.72 28.17
N ASP A 46 -26.81 -28.68 27.45
CA ASP A 46 -25.38 -28.43 27.25
C ASP A 46 -24.66 -28.25 28.59
N THR A 47 -23.45 -28.79 28.68
CA THR A 47 -22.57 -28.46 29.82
C THR A 47 -22.30 -26.95 29.82
N VAL A 48 -22.17 -26.34 31.02
CA VAL A 48 -21.87 -24.89 31.16
C VAL A 48 -20.70 -24.45 30.28
N PRO A 49 -19.58 -25.19 30.16
CA PRO A 49 -18.49 -24.85 29.25
C PRO A 49 -18.91 -24.78 27.77
N CYS A 50 -19.79 -25.69 27.34
CA CYS A 50 -20.28 -25.68 25.95
C CYS A 50 -21.18 -24.49 25.66
N MET A 51 -22.04 -24.09 26.59
CA MET A 51 -22.86 -22.88 26.50
C MET A 51 -21.98 -21.62 26.40
N VAL A 52 -20.98 -21.46 27.24
CA VAL A 52 -20.05 -20.34 27.23
C VAL A 52 -19.34 -20.28 25.88
N PHE A 53 -18.88 -21.40 25.34
CA PHE A 53 -18.24 -21.46 24.02
C PHE A 53 -19.20 -21.03 22.90
N ARG A 54 -20.44 -21.51 22.88
CA ARG A 54 -21.46 -21.11 21.88
C ARG A 54 -21.73 -19.60 21.89
N TYR A 55 -21.94 -19.02 23.08
CA TYR A 55 -22.14 -17.58 23.20
C TYR A 55 -20.92 -16.79 22.76
N SER A 56 -19.72 -17.24 23.06
CA SER A 56 -18.48 -16.61 22.59
C SER A 56 -18.37 -16.64 21.07
N LEU A 57 -18.77 -17.74 20.43
CA LEU A 57 -18.84 -17.85 18.97
C LEU A 57 -19.87 -16.90 18.37
N ILE A 58 -21.07 -16.82 18.94
CA ILE A 58 -22.12 -15.90 18.46
C ILE A 58 -21.62 -14.44 18.53
N VAL A 59 -21.00 -14.04 19.64
CA VAL A 59 -20.41 -12.70 19.79
C VAL A 59 -19.32 -12.49 18.74
N TYR A 60 -18.42 -13.44 18.55
CA TYR A 60 -17.35 -13.38 17.55
C TYR A 60 -17.91 -13.19 16.14
N PHE A 61 -18.84 -14.05 15.71
CA PHE A 61 -19.47 -13.93 14.38
C PHE A 61 -20.24 -12.63 14.22
N SER A 62 -20.91 -12.16 15.27
CA SER A 62 -21.60 -10.87 15.22
C SER A 62 -20.63 -9.72 14.98
N ILE A 63 -19.46 -9.73 15.62
CA ILE A 63 -18.40 -8.73 15.38
C ILE A 63 -17.91 -8.79 13.93
N VAL A 64 -17.62 -9.99 13.41
CA VAL A 64 -17.19 -10.17 12.02
C VAL A 64 -18.24 -9.65 11.04
N VAL A 65 -19.52 -9.99 11.26
CA VAL A 65 -20.64 -9.51 10.42
C VAL A 65 -20.76 -7.98 10.47
N ILE A 66 -20.66 -7.37 11.65
CA ILE A 66 -20.68 -5.92 11.79
C ILE A 66 -19.54 -5.27 11.00
N ILE A 67 -18.33 -5.81 11.09
CA ILE A 67 -17.18 -5.29 10.35
C ILE A 67 -17.40 -5.42 8.83
N LEU A 68 -17.92 -6.56 8.37
CA LEU A 68 -18.27 -6.76 6.96
C LEU A 68 -19.33 -5.78 6.49
N ILE A 69 -20.36 -5.51 7.30
CA ILE A 69 -21.36 -4.50 7.00
C ILE A 69 -20.73 -3.10 6.93
N MET A 70 -19.85 -2.76 7.87
CA MET A 70 -19.16 -1.47 7.90
C MET A 70 -18.26 -1.27 6.66
N THR A 71 -17.49 -2.28 6.26
CA THR A 71 -16.66 -2.22 5.04
C THR A 71 -17.53 -2.08 3.80
N PHE A 72 -18.65 -2.79 3.75
CA PHE A 72 -19.63 -2.73 2.67
C PHE A 72 -20.29 -1.37 2.57
N VAL A 73 -20.81 -0.82 3.69
CA VAL A 73 -21.39 0.53 3.75
C VAL A 73 -20.38 1.58 3.32
N SER A 74 -19.10 1.40 3.68
CA SER A 74 -18.02 2.30 3.27
C SER A 74 -17.82 2.30 1.77
N SER A 75 -17.81 1.13 1.15
CA SER A 75 -17.70 0.97 -0.31
C SER A 75 -18.85 1.66 -1.04
N TYR A 76 -20.06 1.47 -0.52
CA TYR A 76 -21.26 2.10 -1.05
C TYR A 76 -21.22 3.62 -0.89
N TYR A 77 -20.82 4.13 0.28
CA TYR A 77 -20.70 5.55 0.57
C TYR A 77 -19.70 6.24 -0.36
N ILE A 78 -18.53 5.66 -0.56
CA ILE A 78 -17.53 6.19 -1.50
C ILE A 78 -18.08 6.18 -2.93
N LYS A 79 -18.85 5.15 -3.31
CA LYS A 79 -19.48 5.10 -4.63
C LYS A 79 -20.42 6.30 -4.87
N PHE A 80 -21.21 6.70 -3.89
CA PHE A 80 -22.25 7.72 -4.05
C PHE A 80 -21.81 9.13 -3.63
N TYR A 81 -20.92 9.27 -2.66
CA TYR A 81 -20.61 10.57 -2.05
C TYR A 81 -19.37 11.27 -2.62
N ASN A 82 -18.38 10.51 -3.08
CA ASN A 82 -17.13 11.11 -3.59
C ASN A 82 -17.12 11.38 -5.09
N MET A 83 -18.23 11.08 -5.83
CA MET A 83 -18.04 10.83 -7.23
C MET A 83 -18.95 11.53 -8.19
N ASP A 84 -20.20 11.72 -7.82
CA ASP A 84 -21.22 12.23 -8.73
C ASP A 84 -21.64 13.66 -8.41
N ASN A 85 -20.88 14.37 -7.58
CA ASN A 85 -21.14 15.77 -7.38
C ASN A 85 -20.43 16.55 -8.49
N PRO A 86 -21.11 16.96 -9.57
CA PRO A 86 -20.53 17.76 -10.65
C PRO A 86 -19.97 19.10 -10.14
N ASN A 87 -20.23 19.46 -8.88
CA ASN A 87 -19.69 20.61 -8.20
C ASN A 87 -18.23 20.43 -7.72
N TYR A 88 -17.63 19.23 -7.85
CA TYR A 88 -16.22 18.99 -7.51
C TYR A 88 -15.25 19.29 -8.65
N THR A 89 -15.70 19.64 -9.83
CA THR A 89 -14.82 20.19 -10.85
C THR A 89 -14.64 21.68 -10.59
N LEU A 90 -13.44 22.09 -10.18
CA LEU A 90 -13.09 23.51 -10.10
C LEU A 90 -13.36 24.17 -11.45
N PRO A 91 -13.98 25.36 -11.47
CA PRO A 91 -14.16 26.07 -12.73
C PRO A 91 -12.80 26.24 -13.43
N PHE A 92 -12.77 26.03 -14.73
CA PHE A 92 -11.57 26.08 -15.58
C PHE A 92 -10.81 27.43 -15.47
N THR A 93 -11.39 28.41 -14.82
CA THR A 93 -10.86 29.76 -14.61
C THR A 93 -9.91 29.89 -13.42
N GLN A 94 -9.82 28.88 -12.52
CA GLN A 94 -8.84 28.91 -11.43
C GLN A 94 -7.47 28.47 -11.93
N ARG A 95 -6.41 29.21 -11.53
CA ARG A 95 -5.02 28.82 -11.81
C ARG A 95 -4.77 27.42 -11.27
N ARG A 96 -4.45 26.48 -12.16
CA ARG A 96 -4.08 25.12 -11.79
C ARG A 96 -2.77 25.11 -11.01
N LYS A 97 -2.72 24.27 -9.98
CA LYS A 97 -1.56 24.07 -9.13
C LYS A 97 -0.42 23.38 -9.89
N ASN A 98 0.81 23.74 -9.60
CA ASN A 98 1.96 23.09 -10.19
C ASN A 98 2.24 21.75 -9.51
N ILE A 99 2.36 20.70 -10.32
CA ILE A 99 2.65 19.34 -9.89
C ILE A 99 3.97 18.84 -10.43
N ALA A 100 4.73 18.11 -9.60
CA ALA A 100 5.83 17.29 -10.06
C ALA A 100 5.44 15.83 -10.00
N VAL A 101 5.62 15.10 -11.11
CA VAL A 101 5.45 13.65 -11.17
C VAL A 101 6.81 12.99 -11.03
N PHE A 102 7.02 12.35 -9.91
CA PHE A 102 8.25 11.64 -9.57
C PHE A 102 8.18 10.20 -10.05
N VAL A 103 9.14 9.80 -10.88
CA VAL A 103 9.24 8.44 -11.46
C VAL A 103 10.62 7.87 -11.14
N PRO A 104 10.74 6.95 -10.18
CA PRO A 104 11.99 6.24 -9.92
C PRO A 104 12.18 5.11 -10.94
N VAL A 105 13.33 5.07 -11.60
CA VAL A 105 13.68 4.09 -12.65
C VAL A 105 14.84 3.22 -12.20
N TYR A 106 14.79 1.91 -12.44
CA TYR A 106 15.88 1.01 -12.09
C TYR A 106 16.29 0.08 -13.24
N SER A 107 15.49 -0.93 -13.56
CA SER A 107 15.83 -1.95 -14.57
C SER A 107 14.66 -2.23 -15.53
N GLU A 108 13.74 -1.31 -15.63
CA GLU A 108 12.53 -1.43 -16.44
C GLU A 108 12.84 -1.40 -17.93
N SER A 109 11.91 -1.95 -18.73
CA SER A 109 12.01 -1.91 -20.18
C SER A 109 11.75 -0.51 -20.73
N LYS A 110 12.30 -0.23 -21.91
CA LYS A 110 12.07 1.03 -22.63
C LYS A 110 10.58 1.28 -22.86
N GLU A 111 9.82 0.24 -23.20
CA GLU A 111 8.39 0.32 -23.45
C GLU A 111 7.61 0.71 -22.18
N SER A 112 7.92 0.08 -21.05
CA SER A 112 7.29 0.39 -19.76
C SER A 112 7.50 1.86 -19.38
N LEU A 113 8.76 2.32 -19.40
CA LEU A 113 9.11 3.71 -19.11
C LEU A 113 8.44 4.69 -20.08
N TYR A 114 8.46 4.39 -21.38
CA TYR A 114 7.81 5.21 -22.40
C TYR A 114 6.30 5.35 -22.15
N ASN A 115 5.62 4.25 -21.88
CA ASN A 115 4.17 4.22 -21.64
C ASN A 115 3.80 5.01 -20.37
N THR A 116 4.61 4.94 -19.32
CA THR A 116 4.42 5.71 -18.08
C THR A 116 4.59 7.21 -18.35
N ILE A 117 5.70 7.63 -18.97
CA ILE A 117 5.93 9.04 -19.32
C ILE A 117 4.82 9.55 -20.24
N LYS A 118 4.46 8.78 -21.26
CA LYS A 118 3.40 9.14 -22.20
C LYS A 118 2.07 9.35 -21.49
N SER A 119 1.68 8.46 -20.58
CA SER A 119 0.41 8.58 -19.84
C SER A 119 0.32 9.85 -19.00
N VAL A 120 1.44 10.29 -18.41
CA VAL A 120 1.53 11.56 -17.68
C VAL A 120 1.45 12.76 -18.60
N VAL A 121 2.21 12.75 -19.70
CA VAL A 121 2.27 13.86 -20.66
C VAL A 121 0.93 14.09 -21.34
N ASP A 122 0.25 13.00 -21.72
CA ASP A 122 -1.02 13.03 -22.46
C ASP A 122 -2.25 13.18 -21.52
N SER A 123 -2.07 13.12 -20.18
CA SER A 123 -3.17 13.30 -19.22
C SER A 123 -3.83 14.67 -19.31
N ASP A 124 -5.13 14.69 -18.96
CA ASP A 124 -5.98 15.89 -18.97
C ASP A 124 -5.65 16.83 -17.78
N TYR A 125 -4.43 17.34 -17.78
CA TYR A 125 -3.93 18.36 -16.86
C TYR A 125 -2.98 19.31 -17.64
N PRO A 126 -3.00 20.63 -17.38
CA PRO A 126 -2.22 21.58 -18.17
C PRO A 126 -0.72 21.24 -18.21
N LYS A 127 -0.16 21.18 -19.41
CA LYS A 127 1.26 20.84 -19.60
C LYS A 127 2.21 21.82 -18.90
N SER A 128 1.88 23.11 -18.91
CA SER A 128 2.63 24.16 -18.23
C SER A 128 2.63 24.06 -16.70
N SER A 129 1.70 23.28 -16.14
CA SER A 129 1.60 23.05 -14.69
C SER A 129 2.06 21.65 -14.29
N LYS A 130 2.61 20.87 -15.24
CA LYS A 130 3.21 19.54 -15.00
C LYS A 130 4.71 19.60 -15.17
N MET A 131 5.44 18.92 -14.30
CA MET A 131 6.87 18.65 -14.41
C MET A 131 7.11 17.16 -14.21
N LEU A 132 7.99 16.57 -15.01
CA LEU A 132 8.49 15.20 -14.81
C LEU A 132 9.81 15.26 -14.04
N ILE A 133 9.90 14.54 -12.92
CA ILE A 133 11.15 14.34 -12.18
C ILE A 133 11.47 12.84 -12.21
N ILE A 134 12.44 12.46 -13.02
CA ILE A 134 12.84 11.08 -13.24
C ILE A 134 14.18 10.86 -12.55
N VAL A 135 14.24 9.89 -11.65
CA VAL A 135 15.47 9.52 -10.94
C VAL A 135 15.83 8.08 -11.29
N VAL A 136 16.91 7.93 -12.04
CA VAL A 136 17.45 6.60 -12.39
C VAL A 136 18.38 6.11 -11.29
N ASP A 137 18.06 4.97 -10.71
CA ASP A 137 18.73 4.40 -9.54
C ASP A 137 19.90 3.49 -9.94
N GLY A 138 21.00 4.10 -10.33
CA GLY A 138 22.21 3.43 -10.81
C GLY A 138 22.14 3.05 -12.29
N VAL A 139 23.31 2.85 -12.88
CA VAL A 139 23.44 2.41 -14.29
C VAL A 139 23.30 0.89 -14.32
N LYS A 140 22.07 0.40 -14.58
CA LYS A 140 21.74 -1.03 -14.58
C LYS A 140 20.96 -1.42 -15.83
N GLN A 141 21.20 -2.66 -16.28
CA GLN A 141 20.50 -3.27 -17.40
C GLN A 141 19.59 -4.38 -16.88
N GLY A 142 18.32 -4.32 -17.25
CA GLY A 142 17.35 -5.37 -16.94
C GLY A 142 17.58 -6.60 -17.82
N LEU A 143 17.28 -7.79 -17.31
CA LEU A 143 17.36 -9.02 -18.10
C LEU A 143 16.34 -8.95 -19.25
N GLY A 144 16.82 -9.11 -20.47
CA GLY A 144 15.99 -8.99 -21.70
C GLY A 144 15.90 -7.56 -22.24
N ASN A 145 16.61 -6.60 -21.67
CA ASN A 145 16.74 -5.25 -22.22
C ASN A 145 17.99 -5.14 -23.12
N ASP A 146 17.90 -4.35 -24.19
CA ASP A 146 19.02 -4.13 -25.11
C ASP A 146 20.04 -3.15 -24.53
N ASP A 147 19.58 -2.19 -23.70
CA ASP A 147 20.37 -1.07 -23.17
C ASP A 147 20.16 -0.86 -21.67
N PHE A 148 20.94 0.04 -21.08
CA PHE A 148 20.75 0.49 -19.70
C PHE A 148 19.48 1.36 -19.58
N SER A 149 18.78 1.28 -18.45
CA SER A 149 17.58 2.09 -18.19
C SER A 149 17.88 3.60 -18.21
N SER A 150 19.11 4.02 -17.89
CA SER A 150 19.58 5.39 -18.04
C SER A 150 19.59 5.85 -19.50
N GLU A 151 20.04 4.99 -20.42
CA GLU A 151 20.03 5.29 -21.85
C GLU A 151 18.61 5.35 -22.41
N TYR A 152 17.72 4.47 -21.95
CA TYR A 152 16.30 4.55 -22.31
C TYR A 152 15.67 5.87 -21.87
N ALA A 153 15.95 6.34 -20.64
CA ALA A 153 15.45 7.61 -20.16
C ALA A 153 15.96 8.78 -21.02
N LYS A 154 17.27 8.80 -21.35
CA LYS A 154 17.88 9.81 -22.23
C LYS A 154 17.24 9.80 -23.62
N GLN A 155 17.08 8.63 -24.23
CA GLN A 155 16.50 8.48 -25.58
C GLN A 155 15.03 8.94 -25.62
N ILE A 156 14.20 8.55 -24.65
CA ILE A 156 12.78 8.92 -24.60
C ILE A 156 12.61 10.42 -24.46
N LEU A 157 13.42 11.06 -23.61
CA LEU A 157 13.34 12.49 -23.32
C LEU A 157 14.11 13.36 -24.32
N ASN A 158 14.87 12.77 -25.26
CA ASN A 158 15.83 13.47 -26.14
C ASN A 158 16.81 14.33 -25.31
N ALA A 159 17.33 13.79 -24.22
CA ALA A 159 18.19 14.51 -23.29
C ALA A 159 19.61 14.68 -23.87
N MET A 160 19.95 15.88 -24.35
CA MET A 160 21.23 16.16 -25.02
C MET A 160 22.23 16.92 -24.15
N GLN A 161 21.78 17.73 -23.21
CA GLN A 161 22.67 18.57 -22.39
C GLN A 161 22.84 17.98 -21.00
N ASN A 162 24.07 17.56 -20.67
CA ASN A 162 24.45 17.17 -19.32
C ASN A 162 24.94 18.40 -18.56
N ILE A 163 24.32 18.70 -17.42
CA ILE A 163 24.70 19.83 -16.56
C ILE A 163 25.50 19.33 -15.34
N SER A 164 26.06 18.12 -15.41
CA SER A 164 26.69 17.44 -14.29
C SER A 164 27.90 18.21 -13.71
N ILE A 165 27.95 18.33 -12.40
CA ILE A 165 29.08 18.89 -11.65
C ILE A 165 29.53 17.93 -10.53
N ASP A 166 28.73 16.92 -10.18
CA ASP A 166 29.09 15.96 -9.11
C ASP A 166 29.40 14.59 -9.71
N SER A 167 30.47 13.95 -9.20
CA SER A 167 30.84 12.59 -9.57
C SER A 167 29.76 11.53 -9.26
N ASN A 168 28.72 11.90 -8.54
CA ASN A 168 27.64 10.99 -8.11
C ASN A 168 26.38 11.04 -8.94
N TYR A 169 26.13 12.13 -9.68
CA TYR A 169 24.90 12.36 -10.44
C TYR A 169 25.17 12.92 -11.83
N GLU A 170 24.46 12.40 -12.83
CA GLU A 170 24.28 13.09 -14.11
C GLU A 170 22.93 13.80 -14.09
N ILE A 171 22.88 15.06 -14.50
CA ILE A 171 21.68 15.91 -14.44
C ILE A 171 21.35 16.40 -15.84
N TYR A 172 20.11 16.19 -16.27
CA TYR A 172 19.58 16.67 -17.54
C TYR A 172 18.29 17.46 -17.32
N ILE A 173 18.16 18.59 -17.98
CA ILE A 173 16.99 19.46 -17.92
C ILE A 173 16.52 19.72 -19.35
N GLY A 174 15.21 19.76 -19.54
CA GLY A 174 14.63 20.04 -20.83
C GLY A 174 13.11 20.03 -20.84
N SER A 175 12.55 19.95 -22.02
CA SER A 175 11.10 19.84 -22.23
C SER A 175 10.80 18.68 -23.17
N TYR A 176 9.86 17.84 -22.80
CA TYR A 176 9.36 16.73 -23.61
C TYR A 176 7.88 16.93 -23.93
N LYS A 177 7.57 17.13 -25.20
CA LYS A 177 6.19 17.39 -25.70
C LYS A 177 5.47 18.53 -24.95
N GLY A 178 6.22 19.55 -24.50
CA GLY A 178 5.69 20.73 -23.82
C GLY A 178 5.54 20.55 -22.30
N VAL A 179 6.07 19.47 -21.73
CA VAL A 179 6.18 19.24 -20.27
C VAL A 179 7.65 19.36 -19.89
N GLU A 180 7.97 20.19 -18.90
CA GLU A 180 9.33 20.31 -18.38
C GLU A 180 9.76 19.01 -17.67
N TYR A 181 11.05 18.66 -17.78
CA TYR A 181 11.59 17.52 -17.06
C TYR A 181 12.93 17.82 -16.38
N LEU A 182 13.15 17.13 -15.28
CA LEU A 182 14.42 16.97 -14.59
C LEU A 182 14.75 15.47 -14.55
N LEU A 183 15.83 15.07 -15.22
CA LEU A 183 16.34 13.70 -15.20
C LEU A 183 17.62 13.68 -14.36
N LEU A 184 17.62 12.88 -13.29
CA LEU A 184 18.74 12.62 -12.41
C LEU A 184 19.16 11.15 -12.56
N ILE A 185 20.42 10.89 -12.92
CA ILE A 185 20.97 9.55 -13.01
C ILE A 185 22.00 9.38 -11.90
N LYS A 186 21.75 8.44 -11.00
CA LYS A 186 22.68 8.09 -9.90
C LYS A 186 23.72 7.09 -10.42
N ASN A 187 24.97 7.27 -10.05
CA ASN A 187 26.04 6.32 -10.39
C ASN A 187 25.94 5.01 -9.60
N VAL A 188 25.35 5.07 -8.38
CA VAL A 188 25.23 3.93 -7.48
C VAL A 188 23.76 3.66 -7.18
N ASN A 189 23.36 2.39 -7.26
CA ASN A 189 22.05 1.94 -6.83
C ASN A 189 21.97 1.91 -5.29
N LYS A 190 21.04 2.67 -4.73
CA LYS A 190 20.72 2.70 -3.30
C LYS A 190 19.24 2.41 -3.02
N GLY A 191 18.45 2.12 -4.05
CA GLY A 191 17.03 1.78 -3.96
C GLY A 191 16.06 2.96 -4.15
N LYS A 192 14.78 2.62 -4.31
CA LYS A 192 13.68 3.57 -4.55
C LYS A 192 13.56 4.61 -3.44
N LYS A 193 13.71 4.19 -2.18
CA LYS A 193 13.66 5.07 -1.00
C LYS A 193 14.70 6.19 -1.10
N ASP A 194 15.96 5.85 -1.44
CA ASP A 194 17.03 6.82 -1.60
C ASP A 194 16.74 7.78 -2.77
N SER A 195 16.17 7.28 -3.88
CA SER A 195 15.76 8.12 -5.01
C SER A 195 14.70 9.15 -4.60
N PHE A 196 13.78 8.78 -3.71
CA PHE A 196 12.79 9.70 -3.18
C PHE A 196 13.39 10.70 -2.17
N LEU A 197 14.36 10.25 -1.35
CA LEU A 197 15.12 11.14 -0.46
C LEU A 197 15.90 12.21 -1.22
N VAL A 198 16.49 11.85 -2.37
CA VAL A 198 17.14 12.82 -3.28
C VAL A 198 16.16 13.92 -3.67
N LEU A 199 14.94 13.55 -4.08
CA LEU A 199 13.89 14.53 -4.39
C LEU A 199 13.53 15.40 -3.18
N GLN A 200 13.27 14.78 -2.02
CA GLN A 200 12.89 15.53 -0.81
C GLN A 200 13.97 16.54 -0.40
N LYS A 201 15.25 16.14 -0.42
CA LYS A 201 16.38 17.01 -0.12
C LYS A 201 16.49 18.15 -1.14
N LEU A 202 16.33 17.87 -2.43
CA LEU A 202 16.35 18.87 -3.48
C LEU A 202 15.23 19.91 -3.31
N LEU A 203 14.03 19.47 -3.01
CA LEU A 203 12.89 20.34 -2.74
C LEU A 203 13.09 21.15 -1.45
N TYR A 204 13.58 20.52 -0.38
CA TYR A 204 13.87 21.23 0.87
C TYR A 204 14.78 22.44 0.67
N TYR A 205 15.84 22.31 -0.13
CA TYR A 205 16.72 23.44 -0.44
C TYR A 205 16.14 24.43 -1.46
N SER A 206 15.16 24.01 -2.27
CA SER A 206 14.52 24.88 -3.25
C SER A 206 13.49 25.80 -2.62
N TYR A 207 12.86 25.36 -1.54
CA TYR A 207 12.01 26.22 -0.73
C TYR A 207 12.89 26.98 0.25
N ASP A 208 13.06 28.30 0.07
CA ASP A 208 13.71 29.20 1.05
C ASP A 208 12.82 29.31 2.30
N TYR A 209 12.93 28.33 3.19
CA TYR A 209 12.20 28.37 4.45
C TYR A 209 12.90 29.28 5.45
N THR A 210 12.58 30.56 5.40
CA THR A 210 12.62 31.45 6.56
C THR A 210 11.35 31.24 7.41
N ILE A 211 11.03 30.01 7.81
CA ILE A 211 9.94 29.77 8.74
C ILE A 211 10.53 29.84 10.15
N ASN A 212 10.10 30.86 10.90
CA ASN A 212 10.20 30.87 12.34
C ASN A 212 9.57 29.60 12.91
N ASP A 213 10.41 28.73 13.49
CA ASP A 213 10.06 27.45 14.12
C ASP A 213 9.24 27.64 15.41
N ALA A 214 8.09 28.33 15.35
CA ALA A 214 7.25 28.55 16.54
C ALA A 214 6.47 27.29 16.99
N ASP A 215 6.43 26.20 16.17
CA ASP A 215 5.76 24.95 16.49
C ASP A 215 6.70 23.71 16.43
N SER A 216 8.01 23.87 16.44
CA SER A 216 8.96 22.76 16.43
C SER A 216 9.09 22.13 17.82
N ILE A 217 8.60 20.90 17.94
CA ILE A 217 8.96 20.03 19.06
C ILE A 217 10.47 19.79 18.97
N HIS A 218 11.21 20.32 19.95
CA HIS A 218 12.65 20.11 20.10
C HIS A 218 12.95 18.61 20.25
N LEU A 219 13.29 17.97 19.15
CA LEU A 219 14.01 16.72 19.13
C LEU A 219 15.40 17.02 18.59
N ASP A 220 16.38 16.92 19.49
CA ASP A 220 17.81 17.14 19.21
C ASP A 220 18.36 15.95 18.38
N LEU A 221 18.06 15.96 17.08
CA LEU A 221 18.60 14.99 16.13
C LEU A 221 19.76 15.65 15.40
N ARG A 222 20.99 15.19 15.72
CA ARG A 222 22.22 15.57 15.02
C ARG A 222 22.09 15.23 13.54
N CYS A 223 21.85 16.24 12.72
CA CYS A 223 21.84 16.11 11.27
C CYS A 223 23.24 15.85 10.76
N ARG A 224 23.39 14.92 9.82
CA ARG A 224 24.57 14.80 8.97
C ARG A 224 24.57 15.98 7.98
N ASP A 225 25.07 17.12 8.40
CA ASP A 225 25.04 18.37 7.63
C ASP A 225 25.81 18.28 6.30
N SER A 226 26.81 17.43 6.20
CA SER A 226 27.68 17.31 5.01
C SER A 226 26.97 16.76 3.76
N GLU A 227 25.97 15.89 3.90
CA GLU A 227 25.21 15.39 2.74
C GLU A 227 24.18 16.40 2.25
N PHE A 228 23.62 17.18 3.17
CA PHE A 228 22.71 18.24 2.81
C PHE A 228 23.37 19.35 1.99
N GLU A 229 24.62 19.72 2.26
CA GLU A 229 25.33 20.75 1.48
C GLU A 229 25.52 20.40 0.01
N LYS A 230 25.68 19.11 -0.33
CA LYS A 230 25.76 18.64 -1.73
C LYS A 230 24.51 19.03 -2.54
N PHE A 231 23.33 18.91 -1.93
CA PHE A 231 22.08 19.26 -2.60
C PHE A 231 21.89 20.76 -2.79
N LYS A 232 22.56 21.59 -1.99
CA LYS A 232 22.61 23.04 -2.18
C LYS A 232 23.31 23.41 -3.50
N ASN A 233 24.40 22.70 -3.82
CA ASN A 233 25.10 22.88 -5.10
C ASN A 233 24.24 22.40 -6.28
N ILE A 234 23.57 21.26 -6.16
CA ILE A 234 22.63 20.77 -7.17
C ILE A 234 21.51 21.78 -7.40
N LYS A 235 20.95 22.40 -6.35
CA LYS A 235 19.96 23.48 -6.47
C LYS A 235 20.46 24.64 -7.35
N GLN A 236 21.71 25.07 -7.20
CA GLN A 236 22.27 26.16 -8.02
C GLN A 236 22.30 25.80 -9.49
N LEU A 237 22.58 24.50 -9.81
CA LEU A 237 22.57 23.99 -11.18
C LEU A 237 21.17 23.91 -11.79
N VAL A 238 20.20 23.60 -10.95
CA VAL A 238 18.78 23.44 -11.32
C VAL A 238 18.03 24.77 -11.14
N SER A 239 18.73 25.90 -10.95
CA SER A 239 18.12 27.21 -10.68
C SER A 239 17.16 27.68 -11.79
N ASN A 240 17.34 27.20 -13.01
CA ASN A 240 16.44 27.46 -14.14
C ASN A 240 15.08 26.76 -14.03
N ILE A 241 14.93 25.79 -13.12
CA ILE A 241 13.67 25.12 -12.84
C ILE A 241 13.08 25.69 -11.55
N GLU A 242 11.84 26.16 -11.62
CA GLU A 242 11.14 26.75 -10.49
C GLU A 242 10.58 25.68 -9.53
N LEU A 243 11.48 24.85 -8.94
CA LEU A 243 11.10 23.78 -8.00
C LEU A 243 10.34 24.31 -6.79
N ASN A 244 10.58 25.56 -6.40
CA ASN A 244 9.86 26.22 -5.31
C ASN A 244 8.39 26.55 -5.61
N LYS A 245 7.96 26.41 -6.86
CA LYS A 245 6.56 26.60 -7.27
C LYS A 245 5.76 25.31 -7.30
N ILE A 246 6.38 24.15 -7.04
CA ILE A 246 5.71 22.84 -7.05
C ILE A 246 4.87 22.70 -5.79
N GLU A 247 3.56 22.71 -5.92
CA GLU A 247 2.61 22.63 -4.81
C GLU A 247 2.24 21.20 -4.44
N TYR A 248 2.31 20.27 -5.40
CA TYR A 248 2.02 18.84 -5.20
C TYR A 248 3.08 17.96 -5.85
N ILE A 249 3.34 16.82 -5.20
CA ILE A 249 4.22 15.76 -5.70
C ILE A 249 3.41 14.49 -5.87
N MET A 250 3.43 13.95 -7.08
CA MET A 250 2.84 12.67 -7.40
C MET A 250 3.93 11.61 -7.46
N MET A 251 3.81 10.57 -6.66
CA MET A 251 4.64 9.37 -6.80
C MET A 251 4.01 8.43 -7.81
N LEU A 252 4.81 7.95 -8.76
CA LEU A 252 4.38 7.04 -9.81
C LEU A 252 5.49 6.03 -10.11
N ASP A 253 5.18 4.73 -10.08
CA ASP A 253 6.15 3.69 -10.45
C ASP A 253 6.34 3.63 -11.97
N THR A 254 7.51 3.16 -12.41
CA THR A 254 7.90 3.15 -13.82
C THR A 254 7.06 2.21 -14.69
N ASP A 255 6.36 1.25 -14.08
CA ASP A 255 5.43 0.33 -14.75
C ASP A 255 3.96 0.73 -14.59
N THR A 256 3.72 1.94 -14.10
CA THR A 256 2.38 2.44 -13.80
C THR A 256 1.95 3.50 -14.82
N ARG A 257 0.77 3.33 -15.39
CA ARG A 257 0.15 4.28 -16.33
C ARG A 257 -1.05 4.93 -15.67
N VAL A 258 -1.14 6.24 -15.75
CA VAL A 258 -2.29 6.99 -15.20
C VAL A 258 -3.41 7.08 -16.21
N ASP A 259 -4.65 7.00 -15.73
CA ASP A 259 -5.82 7.32 -16.56
C ASP A 259 -5.85 8.82 -16.90
N ASN A 260 -6.49 9.17 -18.01
CA ASN A 260 -6.46 10.51 -18.55
C ASN A 260 -6.88 11.58 -17.52
N LYS A 261 -7.90 11.34 -16.71
CA LYS A 261 -8.43 12.28 -15.71
C LYS A 261 -7.87 12.08 -14.31
N ALA A 262 -7.03 11.08 -14.09
CA ALA A 262 -6.59 10.67 -12.77
C ALA A 262 -5.87 11.79 -12.00
N ILE A 263 -4.94 12.48 -12.65
CA ILE A 263 -4.19 13.60 -12.05
C ILE A 263 -5.14 14.73 -11.64
N THR A 264 -6.04 15.11 -12.53
CA THR A 264 -7.04 16.17 -12.27
C THR A 264 -7.91 15.82 -11.07
N CYS A 265 -8.41 14.58 -10.99
CA CYS A 265 -9.22 14.12 -9.86
C CYS A 265 -8.49 14.23 -8.51
N LEU A 266 -7.21 13.83 -8.45
CA LEU A 266 -6.41 13.91 -7.22
C LEU A 266 -6.12 15.35 -6.81
N VAL A 267 -5.78 16.21 -7.76
CA VAL A 267 -5.48 17.64 -7.52
C VAL A 267 -6.75 18.37 -7.06
N ASP A 268 -7.86 18.23 -7.77
CA ASP A 268 -9.13 18.89 -7.43
C ASP A 268 -9.58 18.51 -6.02
N TYR A 269 -9.41 17.24 -5.64
CA TYR A 269 -9.73 16.82 -4.27
C TYR A 269 -8.86 17.51 -3.22
N LEU A 270 -7.54 17.59 -3.42
CA LEU A 270 -6.64 18.27 -2.49
C LEU A 270 -6.89 19.78 -2.43
N ASP A 271 -7.22 20.42 -3.55
CA ASP A 271 -7.51 21.85 -3.58
C ASP A 271 -8.76 22.22 -2.76
N ILE A 272 -9.79 21.37 -2.83
CA ILE A 272 -11.03 21.56 -2.06
C ILE A 272 -10.82 21.21 -0.58
N ASN A 273 -10.09 20.12 -0.31
CA ASN A 273 -9.95 19.57 1.04
C ASN A 273 -8.60 19.96 1.67
N ILE A 274 -8.51 21.18 2.16
CA ILE A 274 -7.26 21.74 2.74
C ILE A 274 -6.70 20.94 3.92
N LYS A 275 -7.54 20.18 4.63
CA LYS A 275 -7.15 19.31 5.75
C LYS A 275 -6.65 17.94 5.31
N THR A 276 -6.59 17.65 4.00
CA THR A 276 -6.03 16.40 3.49
C THR A 276 -4.58 16.61 3.10
N LEU A 277 -3.68 15.80 3.66
CA LEU A 277 -2.23 15.88 3.41
C LEU A 277 -1.82 15.17 2.12
N ALA A 278 -2.45 14.06 1.82
CA ALA A 278 -2.17 13.25 0.65
C ALA A 278 -3.37 12.40 0.25
N VAL A 279 -3.43 12.04 -1.01
CA VAL A 279 -4.48 11.20 -1.58
C VAL A 279 -3.87 10.12 -2.47
N CYS A 280 -4.38 8.90 -2.35
CA CYS A 280 -4.07 7.82 -3.29
C CYS A 280 -5.29 7.48 -4.13
N GLY A 281 -5.05 7.02 -5.35
CA GLY A 281 -6.10 6.56 -6.24
C GLY A 281 -6.27 5.05 -6.24
N GLU A 282 -7.12 4.56 -7.13
CA GLU A 282 -7.32 3.15 -7.42
C GLU A 282 -6.17 2.64 -8.29
N THR A 283 -5.60 1.51 -7.89
CA THR A 283 -4.62 0.79 -8.71
C THR A 283 -5.29 -0.44 -9.32
N SER A 284 -5.37 -0.47 -10.63
CA SER A 284 -5.90 -1.58 -11.41
C SER A 284 -4.77 -2.38 -12.06
N ILE A 285 -5.04 -3.64 -12.42
CA ILE A 285 -4.06 -4.54 -13.05
C ILE A 285 -4.27 -4.58 -14.56
N SER A 286 -3.23 -4.23 -15.33
CA SER A 286 -3.30 -4.19 -16.79
C SER A 286 -3.18 -5.58 -17.43
N ASN A 287 -2.35 -6.46 -16.89
CA ASN A 287 -2.12 -7.81 -17.39
C ASN A 287 -3.04 -8.88 -16.74
N LYS A 288 -4.25 -8.50 -16.33
CA LYS A 288 -5.20 -9.33 -15.56
C LYS A 288 -5.54 -10.68 -16.21
N ASP A 289 -5.52 -10.75 -17.53
CA ASP A 289 -5.92 -11.92 -18.31
C ASP A 289 -4.73 -12.81 -18.72
N SER A 290 -3.52 -12.52 -18.22
CA SER A 290 -2.32 -13.29 -18.60
C SER A 290 -2.32 -14.71 -18.04
N ASN A 291 -2.83 -14.91 -16.82
CA ASN A 291 -3.00 -16.24 -16.20
C ASN A 291 -3.91 -16.16 -14.96
N ILE A 292 -4.20 -17.32 -14.35
CA ILE A 292 -5.08 -17.43 -13.17
C ILE A 292 -4.55 -16.60 -12.00
N LEU A 293 -3.22 -16.55 -11.80
CA LEU A 293 -2.61 -15.78 -10.71
C LEU A 293 -2.81 -14.27 -10.88
N THR A 294 -2.67 -13.75 -12.10
CA THR A 294 -2.92 -12.32 -12.37
C THR A 294 -4.40 -11.97 -12.29
N SER A 295 -5.28 -12.88 -12.74
CA SER A 295 -6.73 -12.74 -12.59
C SER A 295 -7.16 -12.68 -11.13
N ALA A 296 -6.60 -13.54 -10.27
CA ALA A 296 -6.87 -13.51 -8.84
C ALA A 296 -6.33 -12.24 -8.17
N GLN A 297 -5.14 -11.77 -8.56
CA GLN A 297 -4.58 -10.50 -8.08
C GLN A 297 -5.44 -9.30 -8.50
N TYR A 298 -6.00 -9.31 -9.70
CA TYR A 298 -6.89 -8.25 -10.17
C TYR A 298 -8.12 -8.09 -9.25
N PHE A 299 -8.74 -9.21 -8.87
CA PHE A 299 -9.85 -9.19 -7.94
C PHE A 299 -9.42 -8.79 -6.52
N GLU A 300 -8.25 -9.24 -6.04
CA GLU A 300 -7.70 -8.83 -4.76
C GLU A 300 -7.48 -7.31 -4.68
N TYR A 301 -6.93 -6.71 -5.74
CA TYR A 301 -6.75 -5.25 -5.83
C TYR A 301 -8.10 -4.52 -5.80
N PHE A 302 -9.08 -5.03 -6.54
CA PHE A 302 -10.44 -4.48 -6.51
C PHE A 302 -11.01 -4.50 -5.08
N VAL A 303 -11.00 -5.64 -4.40
CA VAL A 303 -11.50 -5.76 -3.02
C VAL A 303 -10.72 -4.83 -2.09
N THR A 304 -9.39 -4.80 -2.16
CA THR A 304 -8.56 -3.97 -1.30
C THR A 304 -8.90 -2.48 -1.44
N HIS A 305 -9.07 -1.98 -2.66
CA HIS A 305 -9.37 -0.57 -2.89
C HIS A 305 -10.83 -0.24 -2.55
N TYR A 306 -11.77 -1.01 -3.05
CA TYR A 306 -13.20 -0.73 -2.89
C TYR A 306 -13.74 -1.03 -1.50
N THR A 307 -13.09 -1.89 -0.72
CA THR A 307 -13.55 -2.19 0.64
C THR A 307 -12.60 -1.65 1.70
N LEU A 308 -11.35 -2.10 1.74
CA LEU A 308 -10.43 -1.79 2.84
C LEU A 308 -9.99 -0.32 2.82
N LYS A 309 -9.42 0.17 1.73
CA LYS A 309 -9.02 1.60 1.64
C LYS A 309 -10.22 2.55 1.75
N ALA A 310 -11.39 2.13 1.22
CA ALA A 310 -12.62 2.87 1.41
C ALA A 310 -13.00 2.98 2.89
N PHE A 311 -12.93 1.87 3.61
CA PHE A 311 -13.19 1.82 5.05
C PHE A 311 -12.20 2.68 5.85
N GLU A 312 -10.90 2.53 5.61
CA GLU A 312 -9.86 3.36 6.23
C GLU A 312 -10.11 4.86 5.98
N SER A 313 -10.42 5.22 4.74
CA SER A 313 -10.65 6.60 4.32
C SER A 313 -11.84 7.26 5.01
N ILE A 314 -12.93 6.51 5.25
CA ILE A 314 -14.14 7.02 5.90
C ILE A 314 -13.98 7.08 7.42
N TYR A 315 -13.54 5.99 8.01
CA TYR A 315 -13.50 5.90 9.48
C TYR A 315 -12.23 6.47 10.10
N GLY A 316 -11.17 6.69 9.32
CA GLY A 316 -9.91 7.21 9.82
C GLY A 316 -9.05 7.82 8.73
N ASN A 317 -7.86 7.27 8.58
CA ASN A 317 -6.88 7.61 7.57
C ASN A 317 -6.49 6.36 6.79
N VAL A 318 -6.21 6.52 5.52
CA VAL A 318 -5.55 5.47 4.73
C VAL A 318 -4.18 5.19 5.36
N LEU A 319 -3.95 3.94 5.77
CA LEU A 319 -2.72 3.52 6.45
C LEU A 319 -1.57 3.24 5.48
N VAL A 320 -1.88 3.12 4.19
CA VAL A 320 -0.91 2.94 3.11
C VAL A 320 -1.23 3.86 1.94
N LEU A 321 -0.45 4.89 1.79
CA LEU A 321 -0.39 5.71 0.58
C LEU A 321 0.53 4.99 -0.41
N SER A 322 -0.06 4.30 -1.40
CA SER A 322 0.69 3.44 -2.34
C SER A 322 1.78 4.20 -3.07
N GLY A 323 3.01 3.72 -3.01
CA GLY A 323 4.15 4.33 -3.69
C GLY A 323 4.07 4.33 -5.22
N CYS A 324 3.09 3.60 -5.80
CA CYS A 324 2.86 3.58 -7.24
C CYS A 324 1.89 4.65 -7.73
N PHE A 325 1.02 5.21 -6.86
CA PHE A 325 0.02 6.20 -7.29
C PHE A 325 -0.53 7.01 -6.10
N THR A 326 0.21 8.03 -5.68
CA THR A 326 -0.18 8.92 -4.58
C THR A 326 0.24 10.35 -4.86
N LEU A 327 -0.64 11.30 -4.57
CA LEU A 327 -0.40 12.74 -4.64
C LEU A 327 -0.25 13.32 -3.23
N TYR A 328 0.86 14.00 -2.96
CA TYR A 328 1.21 14.63 -1.70
C TYR A 328 1.24 16.14 -1.81
N ARG A 329 0.91 16.87 -0.75
CA ARG A 329 1.29 18.28 -0.66
C ARG A 329 2.81 18.39 -0.50
N THR A 330 3.46 19.24 -1.27
CA THR A 330 4.92 19.41 -1.18
C THR A 330 5.35 19.85 0.23
N SER A 331 4.59 20.76 0.84
CA SER A 331 4.90 21.33 2.15
C SER A 331 5.08 20.29 3.28
N ILE A 332 4.39 19.15 3.22
CA ILE A 332 4.53 18.10 4.23
C ILE A 332 5.77 17.21 4.03
N LEU A 333 6.28 17.13 2.80
CA LEU A 333 7.42 16.27 2.45
C LEU A 333 8.77 16.92 2.72
N ILE A 334 8.81 18.25 2.82
CA ILE A 334 10.03 19.04 3.01
C ILE A 334 10.36 19.34 4.47
N ASN A 335 9.77 18.61 5.41
CA ASN A 335 10.09 18.70 6.83
C ASN A 335 11.41 17.98 7.12
N LYS A 336 12.43 18.72 7.61
CA LYS A 336 13.77 18.21 7.90
C LYS A 336 13.76 17.03 8.88
N GLN A 337 12.96 17.09 9.94
CA GLN A 337 12.86 16.01 10.93
C GLN A 337 12.25 14.73 10.32
N LEU A 338 11.24 14.88 9.46
CA LEU A 338 10.64 13.76 8.73
C LEU A 338 11.66 13.13 7.78
N ILE A 339 12.40 13.95 7.01
CA ILE A 339 13.42 13.49 6.07
C ILE A 339 14.50 12.68 6.80
N ASN A 340 15.01 13.19 7.93
CA ASN A 340 16.03 12.51 8.72
C ASN A 340 15.54 11.16 9.28
N LEU A 341 14.32 11.10 9.82
CA LEU A 341 13.74 9.85 10.32
C LEU A 341 13.43 8.86 9.19
N TYR A 342 13.04 9.37 8.03
CA TYR A 342 12.81 8.54 6.86
C TYR A 342 14.11 7.99 6.29
N GLU A 343 15.21 8.75 6.33
CA GLU A 343 16.55 8.33 5.89
C GLU A 343 17.16 7.27 6.81
N ASP A 344 16.88 7.35 8.12
CA ASP A 344 17.50 6.48 9.11
C ASP A 344 17.22 4.99 8.82
N GLU A 345 18.30 4.21 8.66
CA GLU A 345 18.27 2.79 8.33
C GLU A 345 18.94 1.98 9.44
N ASP A 346 18.31 1.90 10.62
CA ASP A 346 18.74 0.95 11.64
C ASP A 346 18.46 -0.49 11.17
N SER A 347 19.53 -1.24 10.89
CA SER A 347 19.47 -2.62 10.39
C SER A 347 19.72 -3.68 11.47
N ASP A 348 20.02 -3.28 12.70
CA ASP A 348 20.43 -4.21 13.75
C ASP A 348 19.27 -4.94 14.44
N ASN A 349 18.05 -4.48 14.18
CA ASN A 349 16.84 -5.01 14.73
C ASN A 349 15.87 -5.42 13.61
N ILE A 350 15.29 -6.63 13.70
CA ILE A 350 14.31 -7.14 12.73
C ILE A 350 13.11 -6.21 12.58
N TYR A 351 12.70 -5.56 13.65
CA TYR A 351 11.59 -4.63 13.67
C TYR A 351 11.88 -3.38 12.83
N THR A 352 12.96 -2.65 13.15
CA THR A 352 13.36 -1.43 12.44
C THR A 352 13.73 -1.69 10.99
N ALA A 353 14.42 -2.81 10.72
CA ALA A 353 14.82 -3.20 9.38
C ALA A 353 13.64 -3.49 8.44
N ASN A 354 12.58 -4.15 8.93
CA ASN A 354 11.37 -4.39 8.13
C ASN A 354 10.60 -3.08 7.85
N ILE A 355 10.58 -2.15 8.79
CA ILE A 355 9.94 -0.84 8.62
C ILE A 355 10.69 0.00 7.58
N SER A 356 12.00 0.16 7.74
CA SER A 356 12.79 1.13 6.96
C SER A 356 13.14 0.63 5.55
N LYS A 357 13.28 -0.71 5.36
CA LYS A 357 13.80 -1.29 4.10
C LYS A 357 12.77 -1.99 3.24
N LEU A 358 11.69 -2.54 3.80
CA LEU A 358 10.73 -3.33 3.02
C LEU A 358 9.45 -2.58 2.64
N GLY A 359 9.11 -1.50 3.32
CA GLY A 359 7.88 -0.75 3.09
C GLY A 359 8.10 0.75 3.19
N GLU A 360 8.84 1.31 2.25
CA GLU A 360 9.17 2.72 2.22
C GLU A 360 7.93 3.63 2.17
N ASP A 361 6.90 3.24 1.43
CA ASP A 361 5.64 3.95 1.29
C ASP A 361 4.79 3.89 2.58
N ARG A 362 4.72 2.73 3.24
CA ARG A 362 4.05 2.59 4.54
C ARG A 362 4.76 3.38 5.62
N PHE A 363 6.08 3.31 5.64
CA PHE A 363 6.86 4.06 6.63
C PHE A 363 6.72 5.57 6.45
N LEU A 364 6.76 6.05 5.20
CA LEU A 364 6.47 7.45 4.90
C LEU A 364 5.06 7.84 5.37
N THR A 365 4.05 7.02 5.08
CA THR A 365 2.67 7.25 5.53
C THR A 365 2.60 7.35 7.05
N ASN A 366 3.27 6.43 7.77
CA ASN A 366 3.32 6.44 9.24
C ASN A 366 3.93 7.71 9.80
N LEU A 367 5.04 8.17 9.22
CA LEU A 367 5.69 9.42 9.61
C LEU A 367 4.77 10.61 9.35
N LEU A 368 4.13 10.68 8.18
CA LEU A 368 3.21 11.75 7.85
C LEU A 368 2.04 11.82 8.85
N LEU A 369 1.41 10.69 9.18
CA LEU A 369 0.32 10.64 10.14
C LEU A 369 0.77 11.05 11.55
N LYS A 370 2.00 10.71 11.95
CA LYS A 370 2.58 11.08 13.24
C LYS A 370 2.88 12.57 13.32
N PHE A 371 3.52 13.14 12.29
CA PHE A 371 3.93 14.55 12.28
C PHE A 371 2.76 15.49 12.04
N TYR A 372 1.74 15.06 11.28
CA TYR A 372 0.61 15.90 10.89
C TYR A 372 -0.75 15.34 11.37
N PRO A 373 -0.98 15.17 12.68
CA PRO A 373 -2.18 14.53 13.23
C PRO A 373 -3.48 15.30 12.97
N LYS A 374 -3.40 16.57 12.59
CA LYS A 374 -4.57 17.41 12.24
C LYS A 374 -5.04 17.19 10.81
N PHE A 375 -4.24 16.54 9.99
CA PHE A 375 -4.53 16.25 8.58
C PHE A 375 -4.97 14.81 8.38
N ASP A 376 -5.61 14.56 7.24
CA ASP A 376 -6.09 13.24 6.86
C ASP A 376 -5.42 12.74 5.58
N ALA A 377 -5.26 11.42 5.47
CA ALA A 377 -4.89 10.70 4.25
C ALA A 377 -6.14 10.02 3.68
N LYS A 378 -6.43 10.18 2.38
CA LYS A 378 -7.69 9.76 1.77
C LYS A 378 -7.48 8.93 0.51
N TYR A 379 -8.49 8.12 0.18
CA TYR A 379 -8.60 7.33 -1.04
C TYR A 379 -9.61 7.96 -2.00
N ILE A 380 -9.23 8.07 -3.28
CA ILE A 380 -10.05 8.68 -4.35
C ILE A 380 -10.30 7.64 -5.44
N LYS A 381 -11.50 7.12 -5.47
CA LYS A 381 -11.92 6.04 -6.37
C LYS A 381 -11.79 6.37 -7.86
N ASN A 382 -12.13 7.61 -8.28
CA ASN A 382 -12.15 8.00 -9.70
C ASN A 382 -10.77 8.32 -10.29
N ALA A 383 -9.75 8.39 -9.46
CA ALA A 383 -8.38 8.50 -9.91
C ALA A 383 -7.81 7.10 -10.10
N ILE A 384 -7.70 6.64 -11.33
CA ILE A 384 -7.31 5.27 -11.66
C ILE A 384 -5.91 5.25 -12.26
N CYS A 385 -5.10 4.28 -11.87
CA CYS A 385 -3.87 3.91 -12.54
C CYS A 385 -3.83 2.42 -12.86
N TYR A 386 -2.99 2.03 -13.81
CA TYR A 386 -2.82 0.67 -14.28
C TYR A 386 -1.37 0.24 -14.10
N THR A 387 -1.15 -0.89 -13.44
CA THR A 387 0.18 -1.49 -13.22
C THR A 387 0.17 -2.96 -13.63
N ASP A 388 1.34 -3.58 -13.79
CA ASP A 388 1.45 -5.00 -14.09
C ASP A 388 1.64 -5.82 -12.81
N ALA A 389 0.84 -6.89 -12.67
CA ALA A 389 0.97 -7.85 -11.59
C ALA A 389 2.00 -8.94 -11.93
N PRO A 390 2.70 -9.52 -10.93
CA PRO A 390 3.57 -10.67 -11.13
C PRO A 390 2.85 -11.85 -11.79
N ASN A 391 3.45 -12.39 -12.85
CA ASN A 391 2.93 -13.54 -13.60
C ASN A 391 3.35 -14.88 -13.01
N ASP A 392 4.45 -14.90 -12.24
CA ASP A 392 5.01 -16.11 -11.67
C ASP A 392 4.90 -16.11 -10.14
N ILE A 393 4.72 -17.31 -9.58
CA ILE A 393 4.50 -17.50 -8.14
C ILE A 393 5.71 -17.07 -7.29
N LYS A 394 6.92 -17.17 -7.79
CA LYS A 394 8.13 -16.81 -7.04
C LYS A 394 8.22 -15.30 -6.84
N THR A 395 8.04 -14.54 -7.92
CA THR A 395 8.01 -13.06 -7.88
C THR A 395 6.84 -12.58 -7.04
N PHE A 396 5.66 -13.21 -7.18
CA PHE A 396 4.48 -12.95 -6.37
C PHE A 396 4.77 -13.13 -4.88
N LEU A 397 5.31 -14.27 -4.45
CA LEU A 397 5.63 -14.53 -3.05
C LEU A 397 6.69 -13.56 -2.52
N CYS A 398 7.71 -13.21 -3.31
CA CYS A 398 8.70 -12.21 -2.92
C CYS A 398 8.07 -10.81 -2.72
N GLN A 399 7.15 -10.40 -3.59
CA GLN A 399 6.42 -9.14 -3.46
C GLN A 399 5.52 -9.15 -2.22
N ARG A 400 4.72 -10.20 -2.04
CA ARG A 400 3.77 -10.33 -0.92
C ARG A 400 4.47 -10.44 0.43
N ARG A 401 5.61 -11.11 0.50
CA ARG A 401 6.44 -11.13 1.71
C ARG A 401 6.81 -9.72 2.18
N ARG A 402 7.25 -8.86 1.26
CA ARG A 402 7.56 -7.46 1.59
C ARG A 402 6.34 -6.71 2.09
N TRP A 403 5.22 -6.84 1.41
CA TRP A 403 3.99 -6.14 1.76
C TRP A 403 3.43 -6.59 3.11
N THR A 404 3.38 -7.89 3.36
CA THR A 404 2.89 -8.45 4.61
C THR A 404 3.77 -8.07 5.79
N ASN A 405 5.10 -8.21 5.65
CA ASN A 405 6.03 -7.86 6.72
C ASN A 405 6.04 -6.36 7.00
N SER A 406 6.07 -5.52 5.96
CA SER A 406 5.97 -4.07 6.15
C SER A 406 4.64 -3.68 6.83
N LEU A 407 3.52 -4.33 6.49
CA LEU A 407 2.23 -4.10 7.14
C LEU A 407 2.33 -4.39 8.64
N ILE A 408 2.77 -5.60 9.00
CA ILE A 408 2.83 -6.03 10.40
C ILE A 408 3.70 -5.06 11.22
N PHE A 409 4.93 -4.79 10.76
CA PHE A 409 5.88 -3.99 11.54
C PHE A 409 5.54 -2.50 11.55
N CYS A 410 5.03 -1.95 10.45
CA CYS A 410 4.56 -0.56 10.40
C CYS A 410 3.31 -0.34 11.27
N HIS A 411 2.38 -1.29 11.33
CA HIS A 411 1.21 -1.22 12.19
C HIS A 411 1.57 -1.32 13.67
N LEU A 412 2.51 -2.20 14.03
CA LEU A 412 3.05 -2.26 15.39
C LEU A 412 3.74 -0.93 15.76
N TRP A 413 4.48 -0.33 14.82
CA TRP A 413 5.10 0.98 15.03
C TRP A 413 4.05 2.07 15.28
N LEU A 414 2.95 2.09 14.54
CA LEU A 414 1.85 3.04 14.73
C LEU A 414 1.14 2.85 16.06
N LEU A 415 0.96 1.63 16.55
CA LEU A 415 0.40 1.38 17.88
C LEU A 415 1.28 1.95 18.98
N LEU A 416 2.61 1.79 18.89
CA LEU A 416 3.59 2.32 19.83
C LEU A 416 3.77 3.84 19.70
N ASN A 417 3.58 4.39 18.51
CA ASN A 417 3.76 5.80 18.18
C ASN A 417 2.45 6.45 17.74
N THR A 418 1.33 6.14 18.38
CA THR A 418 0.00 6.66 18.01
C THR A 418 0.03 8.18 17.91
N PRO A 419 -0.44 8.78 16.81
CA PRO A 419 -0.50 10.24 16.65
C PRO A 419 -1.34 10.90 17.75
N LYS A 420 -1.08 12.18 18.01
CA LYS A 420 -1.81 12.98 19.02
C LYS A 420 -3.24 13.30 18.53
N TYR A 421 -4.10 12.30 18.51
CA TYR A 421 -5.51 12.42 18.18
C TYR A 421 -6.36 12.69 19.42
N ASN A 422 -7.56 13.28 19.23
CA ASN A 422 -8.58 13.28 20.28
C ASN A 422 -9.03 11.83 20.56
N LEU A 423 -9.66 11.58 21.72
CA LEU A 423 -10.00 10.25 22.22
C LEU A 423 -10.78 9.41 21.17
N PHE A 424 -11.78 9.99 20.52
CA PHE A 424 -12.64 9.30 19.57
C PHE A 424 -11.90 8.93 18.26
N LYS A 425 -11.11 9.88 17.68
CA LYS A 425 -10.29 9.62 16.50
C LYS A 425 -9.20 8.59 16.81
N ARG A 426 -8.62 8.67 18.02
CA ARG A 426 -7.62 7.70 18.49
C ARG A 426 -8.18 6.30 18.60
N PHE A 427 -9.38 6.15 19.18
CA PHE A 427 -10.05 4.84 19.30
C PHE A 427 -10.30 4.22 17.91
N ARG A 428 -10.89 4.98 16.97
CA ARG A 428 -11.13 4.50 15.61
C ARG A 428 -9.83 4.10 14.89
N PHE A 429 -8.79 4.90 15.03
CA PHE A 429 -7.48 4.66 14.44
C PHE A 429 -6.85 3.36 14.96
N ILE A 430 -6.82 3.18 16.27
CA ILE A 430 -6.32 1.94 16.90
C ILE A 430 -7.16 0.74 16.48
N PHE A 431 -8.48 0.89 16.41
CA PHE A 431 -9.38 -0.17 15.98
C PHE A 431 -9.04 -0.67 14.57
N ILE A 432 -8.84 0.22 13.59
CA ILE A 432 -8.47 -0.15 12.23
C ILE A 432 -7.14 -0.91 12.22
N ILE A 433 -6.12 -0.41 12.91
CA ILE A 433 -4.79 -1.04 12.97
C ILE A 433 -4.87 -2.44 13.58
N VAL A 434 -5.55 -2.57 14.71
CA VAL A 434 -5.72 -3.88 15.39
C VAL A 434 -6.49 -4.84 14.51
N PHE A 435 -7.51 -4.36 13.82
CA PHE A 435 -8.30 -5.18 12.89
C PHE A 435 -7.46 -5.71 11.72
N GLU A 436 -6.64 -4.87 11.09
CA GLU A 436 -5.75 -5.30 10.01
C GLU A 436 -4.67 -6.28 10.47
N LEU A 437 -4.06 -6.02 11.65
CA LEU A 437 -3.12 -6.95 12.25
C LEU A 437 -3.78 -8.31 12.55
N TRP A 438 -5.00 -8.28 13.09
CA TRP A 438 -5.76 -9.50 13.37
C TRP A 438 -6.03 -10.31 12.10
N ILE A 439 -6.45 -9.65 11.01
CA ILE A 439 -6.62 -10.32 9.71
C ILE A 439 -5.32 -11.03 9.30
N VAL A 440 -4.20 -10.34 9.28
CA VAL A 440 -2.95 -10.91 8.76
C VAL A 440 -2.39 -12.01 9.66
N LEU A 441 -2.48 -11.87 10.97
CA LEU A 441 -1.87 -12.80 11.93
C LEU A 441 -2.75 -14.01 12.24
N CYS A 442 -4.07 -13.88 12.22
CA CYS A 442 -5.01 -14.91 12.64
C CYS A 442 -5.76 -15.59 11.47
N MET A 443 -5.89 -14.92 10.31
CA MET A 443 -6.63 -15.48 9.18
C MET A 443 -6.13 -16.84 8.69
N PRO A 444 -4.82 -17.15 8.65
CA PRO A 444 -4.37 -18.47 8.23
C PRO A 444 -5.01 -19.60 9.04
N MET A 445 -5.07 -19.45 10.36
CA MET A 445 -5.69 -20.44 11.24
C MET A 445 -7.21 -20.44 11.15
N LEU A 446 -7.83 -19.25 11.12
CA LEU A 446 -9.29 -19.12 11.04
C LEU A 446 -9.85 -19.73 9.74
N LEU A 447 -9.18 -19.54 8.62
CA LEU A 447 -9.56 -20.16 7.35
C LEU A 447 -9.34 -21.67 7.36
N THR A 448 -8.25 -22.15 7.96
CA THR A 448 -8.01 -23.59 8.12
C THR A 448 -9.13 -24.24 8.94
N ILE A 449 -9.55 -23.59 10.03
CA ILE A 449 -10.69 -24.02 10.84
C ILE A 449 -11.99 -23.97 10.03
N GLY A 450 -12.17 -22.94 9.23
CA GLY A 450 -13.31 -22.78 8.32
C GLY A 450 -13.42 -23.94 7.33
N TYR A 451 -12.33 -24.30 6.66
CA TYR A 451 -12.30 -25.44 5.75
C TYR A 451 -12.54 -26.77 6.48
N TYR A 452 -12.00 -26.93 7.68
CA TYR A 452 -12.27 -28.13 8.51
C TYR A 452 -13.77 -28.30 8.81
N TYR A 453 -14.46 -27.25 9.26
CA TYR A 453 -15.90 -27.32 9.51
C TYR A 453 -16.72 -27.50 8.24
N MET A 454 -16.31 -26.91 7.13
CA MET A 454 -16.96 -27.14 5.84
C MET A 454 -16.88 -28.62 5.42
N ILE A 455 -15.73 -29.25 5.58
CA ILE A 455 -15.56 -30.69 5.28
C ILE A 455 -16.42 -31.53 6.19
N LEU A 456 -16.46 -31.24 7.50
CA LEU A 456 -17.34 -31.93 8.46
C LEU A 456 -18.81 -31.75 8.11
N PHE A 457 -19.22 -30.56 7.69
CA PHE A 457 -20.59 -30.28 7.24
C PHE A 457 -20.96 -31.15 6.04
N ILE A 458 -20.12 -31.19 5.01
CA ILE A 458 -20.35 -32.02 3.83
C ILE A 458 -20.44 -33.50 4.21
N TYR A 459 -19.50 -33.99 5.04
CA TYR A 459 -19.49 -35.38 5.52
C TYR A 459 -20.77 -35.73 6.30
N ASN A 460 -21.19 -34.90 7.24
CA ASN A 460 -22.39 -35.12 8.04
C ASN A 460 -23.67 -35.05 7.21
N SER A 461 -23.74 -34.13 6.24
CA SER A 461 -24.88 -34.01 5.33
C SER A 461 -25.06 -35.26 4.48
N ILE A 462 -23.96 -35.83 3.96
CA ILE A 462 -24.00 -37.05 3.16
C ILE A 462 -24.27 -38.28 4.00
N SER A 463 -23.59 -38.42 5.15
CA SER A 463 -23.63 -39.66 5.96
C SER A 463 -24.89 -39.81 6.82
N TYR A 464 -25.45 -38.66 7.28
CA TYR A 464 -26.54 -38.65 8.25
C TYR A 464 -27.80 -37.92 7.78
N ASN A 465 -27.84 -37.42 6.56
CA ASN A 465 -28.92 -36.56 6.01
C ASN A 465 -29.28 -35.37 6.95
N ILE A 466 -28.28 -34.81 7.63
CA ILE A 466 -28.47 -33.68 8.54
C ILE A 466 -28.09 -32.42 7.78
N VAL A 467 -29.07 -31.50 7.63
CA VAL A 467 -28.80 -30.15 7.07
C VAL A 467 -28.42 -29.22 8.21
N ASP A 468 -27.13 -28.85 8.25
CA ASP A 468 -26.63 -27.85 9.20
C ASP A 468 -26.61 -26.46 8.56
N VAL A 469 -27.52 -25.58 9.03
CA VAL A 469 -27.66 -24.20 8.54
C VAL A 469 -26.36 -23.40 8.70
N PHE A 470 -25.57 -23.66 9.76
CA PHE A 470 -24.31 -22.99 9.97
C PHE A 470 -23.26 -23.36 8.92
N GLY A 471 -23.14 -24.64 8.59
CA GLY A 471 -22.26 -25.11 7.53
C GLY A 471 -22.62 -24.50 6.16
N ILE A 472 -23.93 -24.33 5.89
CA ILE A 472 -24.40 -23.65 4.68
C ILE A 472 -23.95 -22.18 4.69
N ILE A 473 -24.22 -21.44 5.77
CA ILE A 473 -23.83 -20.02 5.90
C ILE A 473 -22.33 -19.85 5.76
N GLN A 474 -21.53 -20.70 6.38
CA GLN A 474 -20.08 -20.65 6.31
C GLN A 474 -19.58 -20.91 4.88
N THR A 475 -20.16 -21.90 4.19
CA THR A 475 -19.84 -22.19 2.78
C THR A 475 -20.18 -20.99 1.88
N ILE A 476 -21.33 -20.38 2.12
CA ILE A 476 -21.73 -19.15 1.39
C ILE A 476 -20.72 -18.03 1.64
N ILE A 477 -20.32 -17.81 2.89
CA ILE A 477 -19.33 -16.75 3.21
C ILE A 477 -18.02 -17.04 2.50
N LEU A 478 -17.51 -18.27 2.52
CA LEU A 478 -16.23 -18.60 1.90
C LEU A 478 -16.23 -18.47 0.37
N PHE A 479 -17.31 -18.85 -0.29
CA PHE A 479 -17.33 -18.98 -1.75
C PHE A 479 -18.15 -17.90 -2.47
N VAL A 480 -19.12 -17.29 -1.82
CA VAL A 480 -20.07 -16.39 -2.48
C VAL A 480 -19.86 -14.93 -2.06
N PHE A 481 -19.26 -14.68 -0.89
CA PHE A 481 -19.10 -13.32 -0.37
C PHE A 481 -18.35 -12.38 -1.32
N SER A 482 -17.25 -12.84 -1.90
CA SER A 482 -16.48 -12.06 -2.88
C SER A 482 -17.33 -11.70 -4.11
N THR A 483 -18.10 -12.65 -4.60
CA THR A 483 -19.01 -12.45 -5.74
C THR A 483 -20.15 -11.50 -5.39
N ILE A 484 -20.71 -11.59 -4.18
CA ILE A 484 -21.73 -10.66 -3.68
C ILE A 484 -21.21 -9.22 -3.68
N ILE A 485 -19.96 -8.99 -3.22
CA ILE A 485 -19.35 -7.66 -3.25
C ILE A 485 -19.34 -7.10 -4.69
N ALA A 486 -18.90 -7.89 -5.66
CA ALA A 486 -18.87 -7.47 -7.06
C ALA A 486 -20.27 -7.10 -7.60
N ILE A 487 -21.27 -7.94 -7.31
CA ILE A 487 -22.65 -7.72 -7.75
C ILE A 487 -23.23 -6.44 -7.14
N VAL A 488 -23.09 -6.26 -5.83
CA VAL A 488 -23.67 -5.11 -5.13
C VAL A 488 -22.98 -3.80 -5.50
N LEU A 489 -21.68 -3.85 -5.81
CA LEU A 489 -20.99 -2.68 -6.34
C LEU A 489 -21.27 -2.44 -7.84
N ASN A 490 -22.14 -3.24 -8.48
CA ASN A 490 -22.47 -3.20 -9.93
C ASN A 490 -21.23 -3.40 -10.84
N HIS A 491 -20.27 -4.18 -10.39
CA HIS A 491 -19.09 -4.57 -11.16
C HIS A 491 -19.23 -6.01 -11.66
N PHE A 492 -20.18 -6.22 -12.58
CA PHE A 492 -20.49 -7.55 -13.12
C PHE A 492 -19.32 -8.18 -13.89
N ASP A 493 -18.44 -7.37 -14.44
CA ASP A 493 -17.18 -7.78 -15.06
C ASP A 493 -16.23 -8.48 -14.06
N MET A 494 -16.38 -8.20 -12.76
CA MET A 494 -15.57 -8.79 -11.69
C MET A 494 -16.03 -10.20 -11.28
N ILE A 495 -17.19 -10.69 -11.74
CA ILE A 495 -17.72 -11.99 -11.32
C ILE A 495 -16.75 -13.13 -11.70
N TYR A 496 -16.22 -13.12 -12.93
CA TYR A 496 -15.24 -14.12 -13.38
C TYR A 496 -13.98 -14.10 -12.46
N TYR A 497 -13.44 -12.93 -12.20
CA TYR A 497 -12.24 -12.77 -11.36
C TYR A 497 -12.51 -13.10 -9.88
N SER A 498 -13.74 -12.91 -9.41
CA SER A 498 -14.13 -13.32 -8.05
C SER A 498 -14.11 -14.85 -7.88
N ILE A 499 -14.49 -15.59 -8.90
CA ILE A 499 -14.42 -17.06 -8.90
C ILE A 499 -12.96 -17.51 -8.84
N THR A 500 -12.09 -16.97 -9.71
CA THR A 500 -10.66 -17.30 -9.70
C THR A 500 -9.99 -16.96 -8.37
N PHE A 501 -10.36 -15.81 -7.76
CA PHE A 501 -9.89 -15.41 -6.45
C PHE A 501 -10.34 -16.38 -5.35
N THR A 502 -11.60 -16.82 -5.38
CA THR A 502 -12.16 -17.74 -4.38
C THR A 502 -11.34 -19.04 -4.30
N PHE A 503 -10.97 -19.61 -5.44
CA PHE A 503 -10.09 -20.79 -5.47
C PHE A 503 -8.65 -20.47 -5.06
N SER A 504 -8.23 -19.22 -5.16
CA SER A 504 -6.90 -18.76 -4.78
C SER A 504 -6.81 -18.28 -3.32
N VAL A 505 -7.92 -18.20 -2.58
CA VAL A 505 -7.95 -17.78 -1.16
C VAL A 505 -6.92 -18.52 -0.29
N PRO A 506 -6.71 -19.86 -0.39
CA PRO A 506 -5.67 -20.53 0.37
C PRO A 506 -4.26 -19.99 0.09
N LEU A 507 -3.97 -19.61 -1.15
CA LEU A 507 -2.69 -19.01 -1.52
C LEU A 507 -2.51 -17.65 -0.84
N PHE A 508 -3.50 -16.75 -0.96
CA PHE A 508 -3.42 -15.38 -0.47
C PHE A 508 -3.49 -15.27 1.06
N SER A 509 -4.36 -16.07 1.67
CA SER A 509 -4.70 -15.91 3.09
C SER A 509 -4.09 -16.96 4.03
N ILE A 510 -3.50 -18.04 3.50
CA ILE A 510 -2.79 -19.04 4.30
C ILE A 510 -1.31 -19.07 3.92
N ILE A 511 -0.99 -19.34 2.65
CA ILE A 511 0.41 -19.54 2.23
C ILE A 511 1.21 -18.24 2.31
N VAL A 512 0.68 -17.14 1.78
CA VAL A 512 1.38 -15.84 1.78
C VAL A 512 1.71 -15.35 3.19
N PRO A 513 0.78 -15.28 4.16
CA PRO A 513 1.10 -14.86 5.53
C PRO A 513 2.12 -15.78 6.21
N ILE A 514 1.96 -17.10 6.12
CA ILE A 514 2.89 -18.06 6.72
C ILE A 514 4.29 -17.90 6.11
N TYR A 515 4.39 -17.84 4.78
CA TYR A 515 5.65 -17.60 4.06
C TYR A 515 6.29 -16.29 4.49
N SER A 516 5.51 -15.22 4.58
CA SER A 516 6.00 -13.90 4.94
C SER A 516 6.55 -13.85 6.37
N ILE A 517 5.81 -14.41 7.32
CA ILE A 517 6.21 -14.48 8.73
C ILE A 517 7.47 -15.34 8.89
N TYR A 518 7.54 -16.48 8.20
CA TYR A 518 8.71 -17.36 8.25
C TYR A 518 9.97 -16.68 7.71
N PHE A 519 9.87 -15.86 6.65
CA PHE A 519 10.98 -15.13 6.04
C PHE A 519 11.06 -13.65 6.47
N CYS A 520 10.61 -13.31 7.67
CA CYS A 520 10.64 -11.92 8.16
C CYS A 520 12.05 -11.38 8.44
N ASP A 521 13.05 -12.25 8.56
CA ASP A 521 14.47 -11.90 8.68
C ASP A 521 15.17 -11.69 7.32
N TYR A 522 14.51 -12.02 6.21
CA TYR A 522 15.05 -11.79 4.87
C TYR A 522 14.70 -10.37 4.40
N ILE A 523 15.57 -9.43 4.75
CA ILE A 523 15.36 -7.98 4.58
C ILE A 523 15.78 -7.48 3.19
N VAL A 524 16.23 -8.35 2.32
CA VAL A 524 16.62 -7.97 0.95
C VAL A 524 15.39 -7.65 0.13
N TRP A 525 15.44 -6.53 -0.59
CA TRP A 525 14.34 -6.03 -1.41
C TRP A 525 13.92 -7.00 -2.53
N GLY A 526 14.77 -7.96 -2.89
CA GLY A 526 14.50 -8.98 -3.91
C GLY A 526 14.15 -8.35 -5.26
N ASN A 527 14.92 -8.63 -6.29
CA ASN A 527 14.63 -8.11 -7.62
C ASN A 527 13.27 -8.65 -8.08
N THR A 528 12.27 -7.79 -8.21
CA THR A 528 11.03 -8.08 -8.92
C THR A 528 11.31 -8.26 -10.42
N ARG A 529 12.42 -7.73 -10.91
CA ARG A 529 12.96 -7.93 -12.26
C ARG A 529 14.43 -8.34 -12.16
N LYS A 530 14.82 -9.30 -13.00
CA LYS A 530 16.21 -9.78 -13.04
C LYS A 530 17.07 -8.75 -13.75
N THR A 531 18.21 -8.43 -13.15
CA THR A 531 19.27 -7.61 -13.78
C THR A 531 20.39 -8.50 -14.28
N ILE A 532 21.11 -8.05 -15.30
CA ILE A 532 22.36 -8.66 -15.70
C ILE A 532 23.38 -8.32 -14.60
N LYS A 533 23.98 -9.35 -14.00
CA LYS A 533 25.10 -9.16 -13.08
C LYS A 533 26.32 -8.78 -13.94
N ASN A 534 26.83 -7.57 -13.76
CA ASN A 534 28.18 -7.24 -14.19
C ASN A 534 29.19 -7.84 -13.23
#